data_5112ca5db8c98152a93fa2b4a2c740a4
#
_entry.id   5112ca5db8c98152a93fa2b4a2c740a4
#
_cell.length_a   1.000
_cell.length_b   1.000
_cell.length_c   1.000
_cell.angle_alpha   90.00
_cell.angle_beta   90.00
_cell.angle_gamma   90.00
#
_symmetry.space_group_name_H-M   'P 1'
#
loop_
_entity.id
_entity.type
_entity.pdbx_description
1 polymer ?
#
loop_
_entity_poly.entity_id
_entity_poly.type
_entity_poly.pdbx_seq_one_letter_code
_entity_poly.pdbx_strand_id
1 'polypeptide(L)'
;YGYDYIELWGGRPHAYAPDLKAGDINEVRRLIEKYEMPVLGYTPEHNAYPYNYMIGSEAQRRDAIDYLKLSLEMAKEMGAEFVLTSPANGGYLATYDQLWSRLEKNIQELGDYAAKLEIKLVVEALTPYESNFFTRANDLVELFRRVDNPYVVGMCDIVPPFVQHESIMAYFDKLGNKMDHMHIIDGENGSDTHLIPGEGNIPIKEMLYEMKRIGYDKTATLELVTNYINEPRFYAKRAIDNMRELMAEAGIV
;
A
#
# COMPACT_ATOMS: atom_id res chain seq x y z
N TYR A 1 2.92 18.72 11.82
CA TYR A 1 4.29 18.26 11.57
C TYR A 1 4.72 18.49 10.10
N GLY A 2 3.77 18.88 9.23
CA GLY A 2 4.02 19.19 7.83
C GLY A 2 3.95 18.00 6.89
N TYR A 3 3.15 17.01 7.21
CA TYR A 3 2.63 16.05 6.25
C TYR A 3 1.57 16.73 5.38
N ASP A 4 1.47 16.34 4.12
CA ASP A 4 0.51 16.90 3.17
C ASP A 4 -0.82 16.14 3.20
N TYR A 5 -0.80 14.87 3.58
CA TYR A 5 -1.95 13.97 3.62
C TYR A 5 -1.73 12.80 4.59
N ILE A 6 -2.76 12.00 4.76
CA ILE A 6 -2.71 10.72 5.49
C ILE A 6 -3.18 9.58 4.58
N GLU A 7 -2.51 8.44 4.66
CA GLU A 7 -3.03 7.15 4.26
C GLU A 7 -3.62 6.46 5.48
N LEU A 8 -4.89 6.08 5.40
CA LEU A 8 -5.63 5.64 6.56
C LEU A 8 -5.74 4.11 6.59
N TRP A 9 -5.17 3.50 7.64
CA TRP A 9 -5.28 2.07 7.83
C TRP A 9 -6.68 1.64 8.26
N GLY A 10 -7.25 0.68 7.53
CA GLY A 10 -8.63 0.20 7.64
C GLY A 10 -8.86 -0.91 8.64
N GLY A 11 -8.02 -1.05 9.66
CA GLY A 11 -8.21 -1.97 10.77
C GLY A 11 -8.87 -1.32 11.98
N ARG A 12 -9.46 -2.13 12.86
CA ARG A 12 -9.95 -1.65 14.16
C ARG A 12 -8.79 -1.36 15.12
N PRO A 13 -8.87 -0.31 15.93
CA PRO A 13 -10.01 0.59 16.16
C PRO A 13 -10.03 1.84 15.27
N HIS A 14 -9.24 1.88 14.18
CA HIS A 14 -9.04 3.11 13.40
C HIS A 14 -10.18 3.36 12.40
N ALA A 15 -10.18 2.66 11.28
CA ALA A 15 -11.10 2.94 10.17
C ALA A 15 -11.59 1.66 9.47
N TYR A 16 -12.10 0.71 10.23
CA TYR A 16 -12.62 -0.53 9.66
C TYR A 16 -13.86 -0.27 8.79
N ALA A 17 -13.87 -0.70 7.54
CA ALA A 17 -14.88 -0.32 6.56
C ALA A 17 -16.35 -0.58 7.00
N PRO A 18 -16.69 -1.72 7.65
CA PRO A 18 -18.04 -1.90 8.18
C PRO A 18 -18.42 -0.91 9.29
N ASP A 19 -17.48 -0.49 10.14
CA ASP A 19 -17.72 0.50 11.19
C ASP A 19 -17.89 1.90 10.56
N LEU A 20 -17.07 2.23 9.54
CA LEU A 20 -17.26 3.46 8.76
C LEU A 20 -18.66 3.53 8.15
N LYS A 21 -19.12 2.45 7.52
CA LYS A 21 -20.48 2.37 6.96
C LYS A 21 -21.57 2.48 8.02
N ALA A 22 -21.33 1.98 9.24
CA ALA A 22 -22.26 2.07 10.36
C ALA A 22 -22.38 3.48 10.95
N GLY A 23 -21.47 4.40 10.62
CA GLY A 23 -21.54 5.80 11.04
C GLY A 23 -20.22 6.46 11.41
N ASP A 24 -19.15 5.71 11.67
CA ASP A 24 -17.85 6.26 12.08
C ASP A 24 -17.21 7.17 11.02
N ILE A 25 -17.64 7.06 9.75
CA ILE A 25 -17.20 7.93 8.66
C ILE A 25 -17.45 9.42 8.94
N ASN A 26 -18.48 9.75 9.72
CA ASN A 26 -18.75 11.13 10.09
C ASN A 26 -17.68 11.73 10.99
N GLU A 27 -17.09 10.91 11.87
CA GLU A 27 -15.97 11.34 12.70
C GLU A 27 -14.70 11.53 11.86
N VAL A 28 -14.44 10.63 10.90
CA VAL A 28 -13.30 10.78 9.98
C VAL A 28 -13.42 12.08 9.19
N ARG A 29 -14.59 12.38 8.61
CA ARG A 29 -14.85 13.63 7.89
C ARG A 29 -14.63 14.86 8.78
N ARG A 30 -15.16 14.82 10.00
CA ARG A 30 -14.96 15.89 11.00
C ARG A 30 -13.47 16.11 11.32
N LEU A 31 -12.67 15.05 11.40
CA LEU A 31 -11.23 15.14 11.65
C LEU A 31 -10.48 15.69 10.43
N ILE A 32 -10.83 15.28 9.22
CA ILE A 32 -10.29 15.83 7.96
C ILE A 32 -10.50 17.37 7.94
N GLU A 33 -11.74 17.80 8.17
CA GLU A 33 -12.07 19.24 8.20
C GLU A 33 -11.33 19.99 9.32
N LYS A 34 -11.33 19.43 10.54
CA LYS A 34 -10.73 20.07 11.71
C LYS A 34 -9.23 20.28 11.57
N TYR A 35 -8.53 19.34 10.96
CA TYR A 35 -7.07 19.36 10.86
C TYR A 35 -6.58 19.75 9.47
N GLU A 36 -7.47 20.02 8.53
CA GLU A 36 -7.16 20.31 7.12
C GLU A 36 -6.21 19.26 6.53
N MET A 37 -6.41 17.98 6.93
CA MET A 37 -5.56 16.85 6.57
C MET A 37 -6.35 15.89 5.69
N PRO A 38 -6.17 15.92 4.35
CA PRO A 38 -6.88 15.01 3.45
C PRO A 38 -6.46 13.56 3.66
N VAL A 39 -7.39 12.63 3.46
CA VAL A 39 -7.09 11.21 3.30
C VAL A 39 -6.79 10.97 1.82
N LEU A 40 -5.54 10.65 1.52
CA LEU A 40 -5.12 10.35 0.15
C LEU A 40 -5.39 8.89 -0.22
N GLY A 41 -5.04 7.98 0.67
CA GLY A 41 -5.17 6.53 0.48
C GLY A 41 -5.90 5.86 1.62
N TYR A 42 -6.50 4.73 1.32
CA TYR A 42 -7.13 3.86 2.30
C TYR A 42 -6.64 2.43 2.13
N THR A 43 -6.06 1.88 3.20
CA THR A 43 -5.47 0.54 3.24
C THR A 43 -6.29 -0.38 4.13
N PRO A 44 -7.30 -1.10 3.58
CA PRO A 44 -8.13 -2.01 4.35
C PRO A 44 -7.33 -3.22 4.85
N GLU A 45 -7.52 -3.61 6.09
CA GLU A 45 -6.93 -4.83 6.66
C GLU A 45 -7.54 -6.08 6.04
N HIS A 46 -6.75 -6.86 5.28
CA HIS A 46 -7.25 -8.03 4.54
C HIS A 46 -6.20 -9.13 4.25
N ASN A 47 -4.95 -8.95 4.70
CA ASN A 47 -3.86 -9.86 4.29
C ASN A 47 -3.93 -11.25 4.94
N ALA A 48 -4.45 -11.34 6.15
CA ALA A 48 -4.47 -12.59 6.90
C ALA A 48 -5.88 -12.95 7.39
N TYR A 49 -6.46 -12.14 8.25
CA TYR A 49 -7.72 -12.40 8.95
C TYR A 49 -8.61 -11.16 9.02
N PRO A 50 -9.93 -11.31 8.88
CA PRO A 50 -10.65 -12.51 8.38
C PRO A 50 -10.71 -12.56 6.85
N TYR A 51 -10.23 -11.54 6.15
CA TYR A 51 -10.40 -11.37 4.72
C TYR A 51 -9.14 -11.68 3.92
N ASN A 52 -9.16 -12.78 3.18
CA ASN A 52 -8.12 -13.12 2.22
C ASN A 52 -8.79 -13.69 0.97
N TYR A 53 -8.71 -12.98 -0.14
CA TYR A 53 -9.40 -13.37 -1.39
C TYR A 53 -8.62 -14.43 -2.20
N MET A 54 -7.49 -14.93 -1.69
CA MET A 54 -6.68 -15.95 -2.36
C MET A 54 -6.91 -17.36 -1.84
N ILE A 55 -7.29 -17.52 -0.56
CA ILE A 55 -7.40 -18.80 0.14
C ILE A 55 -8.83 -19.09 0.62
N GLY A 56 -9.03 -20.30 1.13
CA GLY A 56 -10.31 -20.74 1.68
C GLY A 56 -11.32 -21.20 0.64
N SER A 57 -12.58 -21.34 1.07
CA SER A 57 -13.70 -21.68 0.20
C SER A 57 -14.06 -20.52 -0.74
N GLU A 58 -14.84 -20.81 -1.78
CA GLU A 58 -15.32 -19.75 -2.68
C GLU A 58 -16.15 -18.71 -1.95
N ALA A 59 -16.96 -19.12 -0.99
CA ALA A 59 -17.76 -18.19 -0.16
C ALA A 59 -16.87 -17.25 0.67
N GLN A 60 -15.78 -17.75 1.27
CA GLN A 60 -14.85 -16.93 2.03
C GLN A 60 -14.10 -15.94 1.13
N ARG A 61 -13.67 -16.37 -0.04
CA ARG A 61 -13.05 -15.46 -1.02
C ARG A 61 -14.02 -14.41 -1.54
N ARG A 62 -15.30 -14.78 -1.73
CA ARG A 62 -16.35 -13.83 -2.11
C ARG A 62 -16.57 -12.77 -1.03
N ASP A 63 -16.67 -13.19 0.24
CA ASP A 63 -16.79 -12.29 1.39
C ASP A 63 -15.63 -11.28 1.45
N ALA A 64 -14.41 -11.74 1.21
CA ALA A 64 -13.24 -10.84 1.13
C ALA A 64 -13.33 -9.81 -0.02
N ILE A 65 -13.83 -10.21 -1.20
CA ILE A 65 -14.05 -9.28 -2.31
C ILE A 65 -15.17 -8.28 -2.00
N ASP A 66 -16.24 -8.71 -1.36
CA ASP A 66 -17.35 -7.83 -0.99
C ASP A 66 -16.92 -6.83 0.10
N TYR A 67 -16.06 -7.24 1.03
CA TYR A 67 -15.41 -6.35 1.98
C TYR A 67 -14.51 -5.30 1.29
N LEU A 68 -13.71 -5.69 0.31
CA LEU A 68 -12.86 -4.75 -0.45
C LEU A 68 -13.68 -3.79 -1.31
N LYS A 69 -14.83 -4.21 -1.85
CA LYS A 69 -15.77 -3.30 -2.52
C LYS A 69 -16.35 -2.27 -1.56
N LEU A 70 -16.75 -2.70 -0.36
CA LEU A 70 -17.16 -1.77 0.69
C LEU A 70 -16.05 -0.80 1.06
N SER A 71 -14.81 -1.28 1.12
CA SER A 71 -13.64 -0.45 1.38
C SER A 71 -13.43 0.63 0.31
N LEU A 72 -13.63 0.28 -0.97
CA LEU A 72 -13.61 1.25 -2.09
C LEU A 72 -14.72 2.30 -1.95
N GLU A 73 -15.94 1.91 -1.55
CA GLU A 73 -17.04 2.84 -1.29
C GLU A 73 -16.68 3.83 -0.16
N MET A 74 -16.19 3.32 0.97
CA MET A 74 -15.83 4.16 2.12
C MET A 74 -14.65 5.08 1.81
N ALA A 75 -13.66 4.60 1.08
CA ALA A 75 -12.54 5.41 0.61
C ALA A 75 -13.03 6.59 -0.27
N LYS A 76 -13.90 6.30 -1.24
CA LYS A 76 -14.52 7.35 -2.08
C LYS A 76 -15.29 8.38 -1.25
N GLU A 77 -16.04 7.92 -0.25
CA GLU A 77 -16.78 8.80 0.65
C GLU A 77 -15.90 9.67 1.54
N MET A 78 -14.68 9.23 1.86
CA MET A 78 -13.67 10.02 2.59
C MET A 78 -12.90 10.99 1.68
N GLY A 79 -13.07 10.89 0.37
CA GLY A 79 -12.34 11.68 -0.61
C GLY A 79 -10.97 11.12 -0.95
N ALA A 80 -10.68 9.86 -0.63
CA ALA A 80 -9.44 9.22 -0.98
C ALA A 80 -9.31 9.03 -2.50
N GLU A 81 -8.07 9.09 -3.00
CA GLU A 81 -7.75 8.91 -4.41
C GLU A 81 -7.54 7.43 -4.78
N PHE A 82 -7.15 6.61 -3.78
CA PHE A 82 -6.91 5.19 -4.00
C PHE A 82 -7.28 4.32 -2.79
N VAL A 83 -7.47 3.04 -3.09
CA VAL A 83 -7.47 1.94 -2.10
C VAL A 83 -6.30 1.04 -2.40
N LEU A 84 -5.51 0.74 -1.37
CA LEU A 84 -4.41 -0.21 -1.47
C LEU A 84 -4.92 -1.63 -1.21
N THR A 85 -4.43 -2.59 -1.98
CA THR A 85 -4.68 -4.02 -1.77
C THR A 85 -3.42 -4.82 -2.11
N SER A 86 -3.31 -5.99 -1.55
CA SER A 86 -2.27 -6.95 -1.88
C SER A 86 -2.87 -8.34 -2.11
N PRO A 87 -2.22 -9.23 -2.86
CA PRO A 87 -2.69 -10.60 -3.02
C PRO A 87 -2.57 -11.46 -1.76
N ALA A 88 -1.95 -10.96 -0.70
CA ALA A 88 -1.75 -11.66 0.57
C ALA A 88 -1.00 -13.00 0.40
N ASN A 89 -1.20 -13.95 1.31
CA ASN A 89 -0.64 -15.29 1.22
C ASN A 89 -1.58 -16.21 0.42
N GLY A 90 -1.05 -16.93 -0.56
CA GLY A 90 -1.80 -17.87 -1.41
C GLY A 90 -2.11 -19.22 -0.76
N GLY A 91 -1.59 -19.47 0.44
CA GLY A 91 -1.71 -20.75 1.13
C GLY A 91 -0.86 -21.84 0.47
N TYR A 92 -1.12 -23.09 0.83
CA TYR A 92 -0.33 -24.24 0.37
C TYR A 92 -1.15 -25.30 -0.39
N LEU A 93 -2.46 -25.07 -0.59
CA LEU A 93 -3.36 -26.03 -1.24
C LEU A 93 -3.55 -25.75 -2.73
N ALA A 94 -3.29 -24.54 -3.21
CA ALA A 94 -3.46 -24.16 -4.59
C ALA A 94 -2.14 -24.24 -5.36
N THR A 95 -2.21 -24.63 -6.62
CA THR A 95 -1.06 -24.53 -7.54
C THR A 95 -0.80 -23.06 -7.91
N TYR A 96 0.41 -22.78 -8.40
CA TYR A 96 0.78 -21.45 -8.87
C TYR A 96 -0.17 -20.91 -9.95
N ASP A 97 -0.55 -21.74 -10.91
CA ASP A 97 -1.52 -21.38 -11.96
C ASP A 97 -2.91 -21.06 -11.41
N GLN A 98 -3.34 -21.81 -10.39
CA GLN A 98 -4.61 -21.54 -9.71
C GLN A 98 -4.58 -20.23 -8.93
N LEU A 99 -3.45 -19.90 -8.32
CA LEU A 99 -3.26 -18.60 -7.64
C LEU A 99 -3.33 -17.45 -8.63
N TRP A 100 -2.64 -17.53 -9.76
CA TRP A 100 -2.70 -16.52 -10.80
C TRP A 100 -4.10 -16.35 -11.39
N SER A 101 -4.80 -17.44 -11.68
CA SER A 101 -6.18 -17.39 -12.18
C SER A 101 -7.13 -16.74 -11.18
N ARG A 102 -6.96 -16.98 -9.88
CA ARG A 102 -7.75 -16.32 -8.82
C ARG A 102 -7.42 -14.84 -8.74
N LEU A 103 -6.14 -14.49 -8.74
CA LEU A 103 -5.68 -13.10 -8.65
C LEU A 103 -6.21 -12.28 -9.83
N GLU A 104 -6.02 -12.76 -11.06
CA GLU A 104 -6.50 -12.13 -12.28
C GLU A 104 -8.01 -11.85 -12.20
N LYS A 105 -8.82 -12.85 -11.88
CA LYS A 105 -10.27 -12.72 -11.73
C LYS A 105 -10.65 -11.68 -10.66
N ASN A 106 -10.01 -11.75 -9.50
CA ASN A 106 -10.35 -10.91 -8.35
C ASN A 106 -9.93 -9.46 -8.57
N ILE A 107 -8.73 -9.22 -9.10
CA ILE A 107 -8.25 -7.86 -9.37
C ILE A 107 -8.99 -7.24 -10.56
N GLN A 108 -9.37 -8.02 -11.58
CA GLN A 108 -10.24 -7.52 -12.65
C GLN A 108 -11.57 -7.03 -12.09
N GLU A 109 -12.22 -7.84 -11.24
CA GLU A 109 -13.51 -7.49 -10.63
C GLU A 109 -13.41 -6.26 -9.72
N LEU A 110 -12.38 -6.17 -8.88
CA LEU A 110 -12.14 -5.01 -8.01
C LEU A 110 -11.77 -3.76 -8.83
N GLY A 111 -10.94 -3.91 -9.86
CA GLY A 111 -10.57 -2.82 -10.76
C GLY A 111 -11.76 -2.25 -11.53
N ASP A 112 -12.64 -3.11 -12.02
CA ASP A 112 -13.88 -2.69 -12.69
C ASP A 112 -14.83 -1.97 -11.72
N TYR A 113 -14.83 -2.37 -10.44
CA TYR A 113 -15.60 -1.69 -9.41
C TYR A 113 -14.98 -0.34 -9.04
N ALA A 114 -13.66 -0.30 -8.87
CA ALA A 114 -12.90 0.93 -8.62
C ALA A 114 -13.10 1.96 -9.76
N ALA A 115 -13.08 1.50 -11.02
CA ALA A 115 -13.35 2.34 -12.18
C ALA A 115 -14.74 3.00 -12.14
N LYS A 116 -15.79 2.29 -11.69
CA LYS A 116 -17.14 2.86 -11.53
C LYS A 116 -17.22 3.95 -10.47
N LEU A 117 -16.35 3.87 -9.46
CA LEU A 117 -16.24 4.85 -8.39
C LEU A 117 -15.25 5.96 -8.72
N GLU A 118 -14.54 5.86 -9.85
CA GLU A 118 -13.45 6.77 -10.22
C GLU A 118 -12.40 6.90 -9.10
N ILE A 119 -11.96 5.77 -8.56
CA ILE A 119 -10.91 5.64 -7.54
C ILE A 119 -9.90 4.59 -8.00
N LYS A 120 -8.62 4.77 -7.72
CA LYS A 120 -7.60 3.80 -8.10
C LYS A 120 -7.58 2.59 -7.15
N LEU A 121 -7.26 1.43 -7.69
CA LEU A 121 -6.87 0.24 -6.94
C LEU A 121 -5.35 0.09 -7.07
N VAL A 122 -4.64 0.42 -6.01
CA VAL A 122 -3.20 0.29 -5.93
C VAL A 122 -2.86 -1.11 -5.44
N VAL A 123 -2.04 -1.85 -6.20
CA VAL A 123 -1.65 -3.22 -5.84
C VAL A 123 -0.21 -3.22 -5.37
N GLU A 124 0.01 -3.83 -4.21
CA GLU A 124 1.30 -3.97 -3.56
C GLU A 124 1.85 -5.39 -3.66
N ALA A 125 3.15 -5.50 -3.94
CA ALA A 125 3.90 -6.74 -3.76
C ALA A 125 4.47 -6.77 -2.35
N LEU A 126 4.21 -7.86 -1.62
CA LEU A 126 4.56 -8.01 -0.21
C LEU A 126 5.93 -8.65 0.01
N THR A 127 6.40 -8.66 1.24
CA THR A 127 7.58 -9.42 1.63
C THR A 127 7.35 -10.94 1.52
N PRO A 128 8.41 -11.76 1.40
CA PRO A 128 8.29 -13.22 1.47
C PRO A 128 7.81 -13.74 2.83
N TYR A 129 7.75 -12.88 3.85
CA TYR A 129 7.21 -13.23 5.18
C TYR A 129 5.68 -13.18 5.20
N GLU A 130 5.08 -12.39 4.31
CA GLU A 130 3.64 -12.15 4.23
C GLU A 130 2.99 -12.90 3.05
N SER A 131 3.70 -13.01 1.92
CA SER A 131 3.19 -13.66 0.72
C SER A 131 4.16 -14.75 0.22
N ASN A 132 3.59 -15.86 -0.22
CA ASN A 132 4.36 -16.96 -0.79
C ASN A 132 4.31 -17.00 -2.33
N PHE A 133 3.76 -15.94 -2.99
CA PHE A 133 3.64 -15.99 -4.44
C PHE A 133 3.70 -14.64 -5.17
N PHE A 134 3.45 -13.50 -4.51
CA PHE A 134 3.39 -12.17 -5.12
C PHE A 134 4.30 -11.21 -4.33
N THR A 135 5.58 -11.15 -4.68
CA THR A 135 6.58 -10.52 -3.81
C THR A 135 7.57 -9.62 -4.55
N ARG A 136 7.48 -9.50 -5.89
CA ARG A 136 8.48 -8.80 -6.71
C ARG A 136 7.83 -7.89 -7.75
N ALA A 137 8.62 -6.93 -8.25
CA ALA A 137 8.21 -6.07 -9.36
C ALA A 137 7.73 -6.86 -10.59
N ASN A 138 8.34 -8.01 -10.89
CA ASN A 138 7.90 -8.86 -12.00
C ASN A 138 6.49 -9.42 -11.82
N ASP A 139 6.05 -9.64 -10.58
CA ASP A 139 4.69 -10.14 -10.31
C ASP A 139 3.66 -9.04 -10.62
N LEU A 140 3.97 -7.77 -10.31
CA LEU A 140 3.15 -6.63 -10.72
C LEU A 140 3.08 -6.49 -12.25
N VAL A 141 4.22 -6.63 -12.94
CA VAL A 141 4.26 -6.62 -14.42
C VAL A 141 3.36 -7.71 -15.00
N GLU A 142 3.46 -8.93 -14.47
CA GLU A 142 2.62 -10.05 -14.93
C GLU A 142 1.14 -9.81 -14.62
N LEU A 143 0.83 -9.22 -13.46
CA LEU A 143 -0.55 -8.83 -13.13
C LEU A 143 -1.10 -7.83 -14.15
N PHE A 144 -0.37 -6.76 -14.48
CA PHE A 144 -0.82 -5.75 -15.44
C PHE A 144 -0.92 -6.27 -16.87
N ARG A 145 -0.14 -7.31 -17.22
CA ARG A 145 -0.29 -8.01 -18.49
C ARG A 145 -1.60 -8.81 -18.56
N ARG A 146 -2.08 -9.33 -17.42
CA ARG A 146 -3.33 -10.11 -17.32
C ARG A 146 -4.56 -9.26 -17.13
N VAL A 147 -4.42 -8.16 -16.38
CA VAL A 147 -5.51 -7.25 -16.02
C VAL A 147 -5.29 -5.93 -16.74
N ASP A 148 -5.98 -5.74 -17.86
CA ASP A 148 -5.93 -4.49 -18.64
C ASP A 148 -7.00 -3.52 -18.14
N ASN A 149 -6.71 -2.85 -17.03
CA ASN A 149 -7.59 -1.86 -16.41
C ASN A 149 -6.80 -0.61 -16.02
N PRO A 150 -7.19 0.60 -16.50
CA PRO A 150 -6.45 1.84 -16.20
C PRO A 150 -6.52 2.24 -14.71
N TYR A 151 -7.53 1.81 -13.98
CA TYR A 151 -7.66 2.08 -12.54
C TYR A 151 -6.86 1.11 -11.66
N VAL A 152 -6.32 0.02 -12.23
CA VAL A 152 -5.41 -0.88 -11.52
C VAL A 152 -3.98 -0.42 -11.78
N VAL A 153 -3.32 0.01 -10.72
CA VAL A 153 -1.95 0.54 -10.71
C VAL A 153 -1.14 -0.16 -9.62
N GLY A 154 0.16 0.06 -9.59
CA GLY A 154 1.04 -0.56 -8.61
C GLY A 154 1.77 0.44 -7.75
N MET A 155 2.40 -0.08 -6.74
CA MET A 155 3.27 0.66 -5.84
C MET A 155 4.56 -0.10 -5.56
N CYS A 156 5.46 0.56 -4.86
CA CYS A 156 6.64 -0.03 -4.24
C CYS A 156 6.64 0.31 -2.74
N ASP A 157 6.39 -0.66 -1.90
CA ASP A 157 6.99 -0.66 -0.58
C ASP A 157 8.47 -1.01 -0.75
N ILE A 158 9.37 -0.25 -0.12
CA ILE A 158 10.82 -0.43 -0.33
C ILE A 158 11.40 -1.60 0.47
N VAL A 159 10.67 -2.17 1.42
CA VAL A 159 11.12 -3.33 2.20
C VAL A 159 11.10 -4.64 1.41
N PRO A 160 10.03 -5.02 0.67
CA PRO A 160 10.05 -6.23 -0.15
C PRO A 160 11.25 -6.37 -1.09
N PRO A 161 11.62 -5.37 -1.92
CA PRO A 161 12.84 -5.46 -2.71
C PRO A 161 14.10 -5.51 -1.85
N PHE A 162 14.19 -4.77 -0.75
CA PHE A 162 15.36 -4.76 0.12
C PHE A 162 15.63 -6.14 0.72
N VAL A 163 14.64 -6.80 1.31
CA VAL A 163 14.83 -8.14 1.92
C VAL A 163 15.11 -9.23 0.90
N GLN A 164 14.75 -9.02 -0.36
CA GLN A 164 14.97 -9.96 -1.46
C GLN A 164 16.19 -9.62 -2.33
N HIS A 165 16.97 -8.59 -1.97
CA HIS A 165 18.08 -8.08 -2.77
C HIS A 165 17.67 -7.71 -4.21
N GLU A 166 16.44 -7.24 -4.41
CA GLU A 166 15.96 -6.64 -5.64
C GLU A 166 16.23 -5.13 -5.62
N SER A 167 16.54 -4.54 -6.75
CA SER A 167 16.68 -3.09 -6.82
C SER A 167 15.32 -2.39 -6.66
N ILE A 168 15.22 -1.43 -5.74
CA ILE A 168 14.01 -0.59 -5.59
C ILE A 168 13.71 0.13 -6.91
N MET A 169 14.75 0.63 -7.61
CA MET A 169 14.57 1.31 -8.89
C MET A 169 14.04 0.41 -10.01
N ALA A 170 14.12 -0.92 -9.86
CA ALA A 170 13.52 -1.84 -10.81
C ALA A 170 11.98 -1.76 -10.85
N TYR A 171 11.34 -1.33 -9.77
CA TYR A 171 9.89 -1.07 -9.77
C TYR A 171 9.56 0.09 -10.71
N PHE A 172 10.31 1.18 -10.67
CA PHE A 172 10.11 2.34 -11.55
C PHE A 172 10.33 1.98 -13.02
N ASP A 173 11.43 1.28 -13.33
CA ASP A 173 11.77 0.88 -14.70
C ASP A 173 10.73 -0.08 -15.29
N LYS A 174 10.26 -1.04 -14.49
CA LYS A 174 9.34 -2.09 -14.95
C LYS A 174 7.88 -1.66 -15.00
N LEU A 175 7.43 -0.86 -14.03
CA LEU A 175 6.03 -0.44 -13.94
C LEU A 175 5.75 0.84 -14.76
N GLY A 176 6.77 1.68 -14.98
CA GLY A 176 6.61 2.92 -15.75
C GLY A 176 5.47 3.77 -15.22
N ASN A 177 4.51 4.11 -16.08
CA ASN A 177 3.34 4.93 -15.73
C ASN A 177 2.33 4.24 -14.78
N LYS A 178 2.49 2.94 -14.53
CA LYS A 178 1.70 2.20 -13.53
C LYS A 178 2.30 2.29 -12.12
N MET A 179 3.50 2.85 -11.95
CA MET A 179 4.10 3.14 -10.65
C MET A 179 3.45 4.40 -10.06
N ASP A 180 2.50 4.24 -9.14
CA ASP A 180 1.61 5.32 -8.72
C ASP A 180 1.80 5.76 -7.25
N HIS A 181 2.34 4.90 -6.41
CA HIS A 181 2.53 5.16 -4.99
C HIS A 181 3.78 4.47 -4.42
N MET A 182 4.21 4.89 -3.24
CA MET A 182 5.30 4.26 -2.47
C MET A 182 4.99 4.21 -0.99
N HIS A 183 5.48 3.17 -0.32
CA HIS A 183 5.75 3.21 1.11
C HIS A 183 7.24 3.38 1.34
N ILE A 184 7.60 4.38 2.15
CA ILE A 184 8.99 4.67 2.53
C ILE A 184 9.14 4.47 4.02
N ILE A 185 9.87 3.45 4.35
CA ILE A 185 10.30 3.07 5.69
C ILE A 185 11.75 2.63 5.60
N ASP A 186 12.38 2.33 6.73
CA ASP A 186 13.71 1.77 6.73
C ASP A 186 13.71 0.34 7.29
N GLY A 187 14.76 -0.39 7.04
CA GLY A 187 14.95 -1.75 7.50
C GLY A 187 16.40 -2.07 7.72
N GLU A 188 16.69 -3.09 8.50
CA GLU A 188 18.05 -3.51 8.77
C GLU A 188 18.22 -5.02 8.59
N ASN A 189 19.45 -5.42 8.22
CA ASN A 189 19.84 -6.83 8.16
C ASN A 189 18.95 -7.73 7.29
N GLY A 190 18.29 -7.15 6.28
CA GLY A 190 17.38 -7.89 5.40
C GLY A 190 16.10 -8.37 6.11
N SER A 191 15.69 -7.68 7.16
CA SER A 191 14.46 -7.97 7.91
C SER A 191 13.38 -6.92 7.65
N ASP A 192 12.14 -7.32 7.89
CA ASP A 192 10.94 -6.50 7.79
C ASP A 192 10.68 -5.79 9.12
N THR A 193 11.52 -4.80 9.44
CA THR A 193 11.49 -4.11 10.75
C THR A 193 10.72 -2.80 10.75
N HIS A 194 10.40 -2.23 9.61
CA HIS A 194 9.68 -0.94 9.47
C HIS A 194 10.26 0.16 10.37
N LEU A 195 11.54 0.46 10.21
CA LEU A 195 12.21 1.51 10.96
C LEU A 195 11.91 2.89 10.38
N ILE A 196 12.06 3.91 11.20
CA ILE A 196 12.04 5.31 10.74
C ILE A 196 13.13 5.53 9.68
N PRO A 197 12.85 6.24 8.57
CA PRO A 197 13.84 6.56 7.55
C PRO A 197 15.15 7.11 8.13
N GLY A 198 16.27 6.52 7.72
CA GLY A 198 17.60 6.85 8.23
C GLY A 198 18.04 6.10 9.51
N GLU A 199 17.21 5.20 10.03
CA GLU A 199 17.56 4.38 11.21
C GLU A 199 17.96 2.94 10.84
N GLY A 200 17.91 2.58 9.56
CA GLY A 200 18.27 1.27 9.05
C GLY A 200 19.38 1.30 8.01
N ASN A 201 19.30 0.38 7.06
CA ASN A 201 20.34 0.19 6.05
C ASN A 201 19.80 0.29 4.60
N ILE A 202 18.52 0.63 4.41
CA ILE A 202 17.99 0.84 3.06
C ILE A 202 18.64 2.11 2.48
N PRO A 203 19.15 2.09 1.25
CA PRO A 203 19.81 3.25 0.65
C PRO A 203 18.80 4.32 0.19
N ILE A 204 18.02 4.87 1.16
CA ILE A 204 16.92 5.80 0.90
C ILE A 204 17.40 7.08 0.22
N LYS A 205 18.53 7.61 0.62
CA LYS A 205 19.11 8.83 0.03
C LYS A 205 19.42 8.63 -1.46
N GLU A 206 20.08 7.52 -1.80
CA GLU A 206 20.40 7.17 -3.18
C GLU A 206 19.14 6.93 -4.01
N MET A 207 18.15 6.28 -3.43
CA MET A 207 16.82 6.11 -4.04
C MET A 207 16.16 7.46 -4.33
N LEU A 208 16.13 8.37 -3.37
CA LEU A 208 15.56 9.72 -3.53
C LEU A 208 16.28 10.51 -4.64
N TYR A 209 17.62 10.43 -4.69
CA TYR A 209 18.40 11.04 -5.77
C TYR A 209 17.96 10.51 -7.14
N GLU A 210 17.82 9.19 -7.29
CA GLU A 210 17.37 8.57 -8.53
C GLU A 210 15.91 8.91 -8.85
N MET A 211 15.02 8.93 -7.86
CA MET A 211 13.62 9.36 -8.05
C MET A 211 13.55 10.79 -8.61
N LYS A 212 14.34 11.71 -8.06
CA LYS A 212 14.48 13.06 -8.61
C LYS A 212 14.96 13.04 -10.06
N ARG A 213 16.00 12.25 -10.34
CA ARG A 213 16.62 12.15 -11.67
C ARG A 213 15.64 11.66 -12.73
N ILE A 214 14.76 10.70 -12.39
CA ILE A 214 13.74 10.18 -13.31
C ILE A 214 12.46 11.03 -13.34
N GLY A 215 12.34 12.04 -12.48
CA GLY A 215 11.19 12.93 -12.40
C GLY A 215 9.94 12.28 -11.79
N TYR A 216 10.12 11.41 -10.79
CA TYR A 216 8.97 10.82 -10.07
C TYR A 216 8.22 11.93 -9.31
N ASP A 217 6.95 12.12 -9.64
CA ASP A 217 6.08 13.20 -9.13
C ASP A 217 4.81 12.69 -8.46
N LYS A 218 4.78 11.40 -8.13
CA LYS A 218 3.67 10.77 -7.41
C LYS A 218 3.85 10.86 -5.90
N THR A 219 3.07 10.09 -5.18
CA THR A 219 2.97 10.15 -3.72
C THR A 219 3.81 9.08 -3.03
N ALA A 220 4.21 9.39 -1.78
CA ALA A 220 4.90 8.44 -0.90
C ALA A 220 4.42 8.60 0.54
N THR A 221 4.12 7.50 1.21
CA THR A 221 3.68 7.46 2.61
C THR A 221 4.83 6.95 3.50
N LEU A 222 5.02 7.55 4.67
CA LEU A 222 5.86 7.00 5.72
C LEU A 222 5.05 5.97 6.51
N GLU A 223 5.37 4.70 6.33
CA GLU A 223 4.64 3.60 6.96
C GLU A 223 5.28 3.19 8.29
N LEU A 224 4.72 3.67 9.40
CA LEU A 224 5.16 3.31 10.74
C LEU A 224 4.20 2.30 11.35
N VAL A 225 4.72 1.15 11.76
CA VAL A 225 3.94 0.05 12.33
C VAL A 225 4.10 -0.08 13.85
N THR A 226 3.82 -1.23 14.40
CA THR A 226 3.70 -1.54 15.83
C THR A 226 4.87 -1.13 16.71
N ASN A 227 6.09 -1.01 16.19
CA ASN A 227 7.25 -0.56 16.94
C ASN A 227 7.08 0.83 17.58
N TYR A 228 6.19 1.65 17.01
CA TYR A 228 6.02 3.07 17.35
C TYR A 228 4.67 3.39 17.99
N ILE A 229 3.88 2.37 18.31
CA ILE A 229 2.49 2.53 18.79
C ILE A 229 2.40 3.24 20.15
N ASN A 230 3.45 3.17 20.98
CA ASN A 230 3.43 3.74 22.33
C ASN A 230 3.50 5.27 22.34
N GLU A 231 4.21 5.86 21.37
CA GLU A 231 4.43 7.31 21.26
C GLU A 231 4.27 7.79 19.81
N PRO A 232 3.11 7.56 19.18
CA PRO A 232 2.95 7.75 17.73
C PRO A 232 3.21 9.19 17.27
N ARG A 233 2.87 10.18 18.10
CA ARG A 233 3.10 11.60 17.77
C ARG A 233 4.58 11.94 17.72
N PHE A 234 5.36 11.41 18.66
CA PHE A 234 6.79 11.61 18.70
C PHE A 234 7.46 10.97 17.48
N TYR A 235 7.12 9.73 17.18
CA TYR A 235 7.73 9.01 16.07
C TYR A 235 7.27 9.53 14.69
N ALA A 236 6.03 9.94 14.53
CA ALA A 236 5.59 10.60 13.32
C ALA A 236 6.36 11.93 13.07
N LYS A 237 6.60 12.71 14.13
CA LYS A 237 7.43 13.92 14.00
C LYS A 237 8.87 13.58 13.61
N ARG A 238 9.48 12.60 14.27
CA ARG A 238 10.86 12.16 13.99
C ARG A 238 10.99 11.62 12.55
N ALA A 239 10.02 10.82 12.10
CA ALA A 239 10.03 10.25 10.76
C ALA A 239 10.01 11.33 9.67
N ILE A 240 9.15 12.34 9.80
CA ILE A 240 9.11 13.41 8.78
C ILE A 240 10.35 14.32 8.86
N ASP A 241 10.92 14.55 10.05
CA ASP A 241 12.14 15.33 10.19
C ASP A 241 13.32 14.61 9.49
N ASN A 242 13.52 13.30 9.79
CA ASN A 242 14.56 12.50 9.16
C ASN A 242 14.36 12.43 7.63
N MET A 243 13.11 12.23 7.19
CA MET A 243 12.82 12.18 5.75
C MET A 243 13.19 13.48 5.04
N ARG A 244 12.91 14.63 5.65
CA ARG A 244 13.28 15.94 5.11
C ARG A 244 14.79 16.14 5.04
N GLU A 245 15.54 15.67 6.03
CA GLU A 245 17.01 15.67 5.98
C GLU A 245 17.52 14.83 4.81
N LEU A 246 17.01 13.62 4.63
CA LEU A 246 17.36 12.76 3.49
C LEU A 246 16.99 13.40 2.13
N MET A 247 15.82 14.04 2.05
CA MET A 247 15.39 14.77 0.85
C MET A 247 16.31 15.96 0.54
N ALA A 248 16.70 16.74 1.56
CA ALA A 248 17.62 17.84 1.41
C ALA A 248 19.01 17.35 0.93
N GLU A 249 19.52 16.27 1.51
CA GLU A 249 20.78 15.65 1.09
C GLU A 249 20.72 15.11 -0.35
N ALA A 250 19.56 14.62 -0.81
CA ALA A 250 19.32 14.23 -2.20
C ALA A 250 19.04 15.43 -3.12
N GLY A 251 18.97 16.63 -2.56
CA GLY A 251 18.73 17.88 -3.29
C GLY A 251 17.29 18.04 -3.81
N ILE A 252 16.30 17.41 -3.17
CA ILE A 252 14.88 17.52 -3.53
C ILE A 252 14.25 18.81 -2.99
N VAL A 253 14.69 19.30 -1.85
CA VAL A 253 14.28 20.55 -1.17
C VAL A 253 15.47 21.43 -0.91
#